data_af5475ac7dd43ec6d46e1453127f9e9c
#
_entry.id   af5475ac7dd43ec6d46e1453127f9e9c
#
_cell.length_a   1.000
_cell.length_b   1.000
_cell.length_c   1.000
_cell.angle_alpha   90.00
_cell.angle_beta   90.00
_cell.angle_gamma   90.00
#
_symmetry.space_group_name_H-M   'P 1'
#
loop_
_entity.id
_entity.type
_entity.pdbx_description
1 polymer ?
#
loop_
_entity_poly.entity_id
_entity_poly.type
_entity_poly.pdbx_seq_one_letter_code
_entity_poly.pdbx_strand_id
1 'polypeptide(L)'
;MMGCLSLFRKQNLKWLGVLATIIMTFVQLGGALVTKTGSEDGCGSSWPLCNGALLPQNLPIQTIIELSHRAVSGLSLIVVLWLVITAWKNIGYIKEIKPLSIISVAFLLVQALIGAAAVIWQQNAYVLALHFGISLISSSSVFVMTLIIFSVDQKYEADELFIKK
;
A
#
# COMPACT_ATOMS: atom_id res chain seq x y z
N MET A 1 14.80 -31.87 -3.85
CA MET A 1 15.23 -30.50 -4.15
C MET A 1 14.08 -29.49 -4.42
N MET A 2 12.90 -29.90 -4.83
CA MET A 2 11.73 -29.00 -5.06
C MET A 2 11.15 -28.39 -3.77
N GLY A 3 11.20 -29.05 -2.63
CA GLY A 3 10.63 -28.57 -1.36
C GLY A 3 11.34 -27.34 -0.76
N CYS A 4 12.67 -27.27 -0.83
CA CYS A 4 13.44 -26.18 -0.22
C CYS A 4 13.25 -24.83 -0.96
N LEU A 5 13.14 -24.85 -2.29
CA LEU A 5 12.86 -23.67 -3.11
C LEU A 5 11.44 -23.13 -2.91
N SER A 6 10.47 -24.00 -2.63
CA SER A 6 9.08 -23.59 -2.35
C SER A 6 8.94 -22.92 -0.98
N LEU A 7 9.68 -23.37 0.03
CA LEU A 7 9.70 -22.79 1.37
C LEU A 7 10.31 -21.37 1.37
N PHE A 8 11.45 -21.18 0.72
CA PHE A 8 12.08 -19.86 0.56
C PHE A 8 11.16 -18.85 -0.15
N ARG A 9 10.42 -19.31 -1.15
CA ARG A 9 9.48 -18.49 -1.93
C ARG A 9 8.26 -18.05 -1.09
N LYS A 10 7.76 -18.91 -0.18
CA LYS A 10 6.62 -18.62 0.67
C LYS A 10 6.97 -17.71 1.85
N GLN A 11 8.13 -17.92 2.46
CA GLN A 11 8.61 -17.07 3.54
C GLN A 11 8.81 -15.62 3.08
N ASN A 12 9.32 -15.42 1.85
CA ASN A 12 9.43 -14.09 1.26
C ASN A 12 8.06 -13.43 1.02
N LEU A 13 7.01 -14.20 0.70
CA LEU A 13 5.66 -13.68 0.50
C LEU A 13 5.04 -13.15 1.80
N LYS A 14 5.27 -13.81 2.95
CA LYS A 14 4.82 -13.32 4.26
C LYS A 14 5.43 -11.95 4.57
N TRP A 15 6.74 -11.85 4.46
CA TRP A 15 7.43 -10.59 4.74
C TRP A 15 7.05 -9.47 3.77
N LEU A 16 6.78 -9.79 2.52
CA LEU A 16 6.25 -8.84 1.56
C LEU A 16 4.85 -8.36 1.95
N GLY A 17 3.98 -9.24 2.44
CA GLY A 17 2.67 -8.87 2.99
C GLY A 17 2.77 -7.94 4.20
N VAL A 18 3.67 -8.26 5.14
CA VAL A 18 3.95 -7.41 6.31
C VAL A 18 4.46 -6.05 5.87
N LEU A 19 5.44 -6.01 4.96
CA LEU A 19 5.99 -4.76 4.43
C LEU A 19 4.90 -3.91 3.76
N ALA A 20 4.06 -4.51 2.92
CA ALA A 20 2.96 -3.81 2.26
C ALA A 20 1.97 -3.23 3.28
N THR A 21 1.60 -4.00 4.32
CA THR A 21 0.71 -3.54 5.39
C THR A 21 1.31 -2.37 6.17
N ILE A 22 2.59 -2.44 6.52
CA ILE A 22 3.30 -1.37 7.24
C ILE A 22 3.34 -0.10 6.38
N ILE A 23 3.73 -0.21 5.11
CA ILE A 23 3.80 0.95 4.20
C ILE A 23 2.41 1.58 4.03
N MET A 24 1.35 0.78 3.83
CA MET A 24 -0.02 1.29 3.73
C MET A 24 -0.46 2.02 5.00
N THR A 25 -0.05 1.56 6.19
CA THR A 25 -0.29 2.25 7.45
C THR A 25 0.44 3.61 7.49
N PHE A 26 1.68 3.66 7.04
CA PHE A 26 2.43 4.92 6.94
C PHE A 26 1.82 5.90 5.94
N VAL A 27 1.27 5.42 4.82
CA VAL A 27 0.51 6.27 3.89
C VAL A 27 -0.67 6.93 4.58
N GLN A 28 -1.45 6.17 5.37
CA GLN A 28 -2.62 6.72 6.10
C GLN A 28 -2.21 7.73 7.17
N LEU A 29 -1.20 7.40 7.98
CA LEU A 29 -0.66 8.30 9.00
C LEU A 29 -0.07 9.57 8.37
N GLY A 30 0.66 9.42 7.26
CA GLY A 30 1.23 10.55 6.51
C GLY A 30 0.13 11.46 5.95
N GLY A 31 -0.93 10.91 5.37
CA GLY A 31 -2.08 11.69 4.89
C GLY A 31 -2.81 12.43 6.01
N ALA A 32 -2.99 11.78 7.16
CA ALA A 32 -3.55 12.41 8.35
C ALA A 32 -2.64 13.55 8.87
N LEU A 33 -1.31 13.36 8.82
CA LEU A 33 -0.35 14.38 9.20
C LEU A 33 -0.40 15.58 8.26
N VAL A 34 -0.42 15.37 6.93
CA VAL A 34 -0.59 16.44 5.92
C VAL A 34 -1.80 17.31 6.26
N THR A 35 -2.95 16.68 6.47
CA THR A 35 -4.20 17.40 6.79
C THR A 35 -4.14 18.13 8.14
N LYS A 36 -3.59 17.48 9.18
CA LYS A 36 -3.58 18.06 10.53
C LYS A 36 -2.56 19.20 10.69
N THR A 37 -1.54 19.25 9.86
CA THR A 37 -0.51 20.29 9.89
C THR A 37 -0.75 21.41 8.87
N GLY A 38 -1.85 21.34 8.07
CA GLY A 38 -2.10 22.29 7.00
C GLY A 38 -0.98 22.26 5.94
N SER A 39 -0.46 21.06 5.64
CA SER A 39 0.67 20.88 4.71
C SER A 39 0.22 20.54 3.29
N GLU A 40 -1.06 20.60 3.01
CA GLU A 40 -1.67 20.26 1.70
C GLU A 40 -1.24 21.18 0.55
N ASP A 41 -0.79 22.39 0.86
CA ASP A 41 -0.28 23.37 -0.11
C ASP A 41 1.26 23.47 -0.13
N GLY A 42 1.95 22.60 0.59
CA GLY A 42 3.41 22.62 0.72
C GLY A 42 4.15 22.41 -0.61
N CYS A 43 3.54 21.66 -1.54
CA CYS A 43 4.03 21.45 -2.91
C CYS A 43 3.30 22.30 -3.96
N GLY A 44 2.45 23.25 -3.53
CA GLY A 44 1.58 24.01 -4.40
C GLY A 44 0.62 23.14 -5.20
N SER A 45 0.00 23.70 -6.23
CA SER A 45 -0.96 23.01 -7.11
C SER A 45 -0.32 22.10 -8.17
N SER A 46 1.01 21.89 -8.14
CA SER A 46 1.72 21.07 -9.12
C SER A 46 1.69 19.59 -8.72
N TRP A 47 1.24 18.72 -9.63
CA TRP A 47 1.26 17.27 -9.46
C TRP A 47 1.65 16.61 -10.80
N PRO A 48 2.51 15.60 -10.82
CA PRO A 48 3.18 14.91 -9.71
C PRO A 48 4.41 15.64 -9.11
N LEU A 49 4.79 16.76 -9.67
CA LEU A 49 5.92 17.57 -9.20
C LEU A 49 5.58 18.33 -7.91
N CYS A 50 6.59 18.84 -7.22
CA CYS A 50 6.46 19.69 -6.06
C CYS A 50 7.06 21.07 -6.40
N ASN A 51 6.24 22.10 -6.45
CA ASN A 51 6.65 23.44 -6.88
C ASN A 51 7.42 23.45 -8.22
N GLY A 52 6.98 22.61 -9.17
CA GLY A 52 7.58 22.51 -10.51
C GLY A 52 8.84 21.62 -10.61
N ALA A 53 9.31 21.03 -9.52
CA ALA A 53 10.49 20.15 -9.47
C ALA A 53 10.18 18.83 -8.78
N LEU A 54 10.99 17.78 -9.03
CA LEU A 54 10.91 16.53 -8.26
C LEU A 54 11.37 16.73 -6.82
N LEU A 55 12.41 17.54 -6.64
CA LEU A 55 12.93 17.95 -5.33
C LEU A 55 13.18 19.46 -5.35
N PRO A 56 12.32 20.27 -4.73
CA PRO A 56 12.50 21.72 -4.69
C PRO A 56 13.71 22.12 -3.86
N GLN A 57 14.33 23.26 -4.19
CA GLN A 57 15.51 23.77 -3.49
C GLN A 57 15.17 24.25 -2.07
N ASN A 58 14.00 24.85 -1.89
CA ASN A 58 13.50 25.28 -0.58
C ASN A 58 12.54 24.23 -0.04
N LEU A 59 12.82 23.74 1.17
CA LEU A 59 12.08 22.66 1.82
C LEU A 59 11.55 23.14 3.19
N PRO A 60 10.57 24.06 3.24
CA PRO A 60 9.86 24.33 4.47
C PRO A 60 9.20 23.06 5.00
N ILE A 61 8.88 23.02 6.28
CA ILE A 61 8.36 21.80 6.93
C ILE A 61 7.09 21.26 6.27
N GLN A 62 6.21 22.12 5.79
CA GLN A 62 5.00 21.72 5.06
C GLN A 62 5.33 20.98 3.77
N THR A 63 6.30 21.48 3.00
CA THR A 63 6.78 20.82 1.78
C THR A 63 7.38 19.45 2.08
N ILE A 64 8.17 19.33 3.17
CA ILE A 64 8.75 18.04 3.56
C ILE A 64 7.67 17.04 3.91
N ILE A 65 6.67 17.44 4.68
CA ILE A 65 5.56 16.56 5.10
C ILE A 65 4.78 16.08 3.89
N GLU A 66 4.36 16.98 3.00
CA GLU A 66 3.58 16.63 1.82
C GLU A 66 4.40 15.77 0.83
N LEU A 67 5.63 16.17 0.52
CA LEU A 67 6.51 15.43 -0.39
C LEU A 67 6.81 14.03 0.14
N SER A 68 7.05 13.88 1.43
CA SER A 68 7.25 12.58 2.07
C SER A 68 6.02 11.68 1.94
N HIS A 69 4.83 12.23 2.17
CA HIS A 69 3.58 11.50 1.98
C HIS A 69 3.40 11.05 0.52
N ARG A 70 3.64 11.92 -0.46
CA ARG A 70 3.60 11.58 -1.90
C ARG A 70 4.59 10.45 -2.25
N ALA A 71 5.83 10.54 -1.75
CA ALA A 71 6.87 9.54 -1.99
C ALA A 71 6.50 8.16 -1.41
N VAL A 72 6.03 8.12 -0.16
CA VAL A 72 5.59 6.87 0.49
C VAL A 72 4.35 6.30 -0.22
N SER A 73 3.44 7.15 -0.70
CA SER A 73 2.27 6.72 -1.48
C SER A 73 2.67 6.08 -2.82
N GLY A 74 3.64 6.66 -3.54
CA GLY A 74 4.20 6.07 -4.75
C GLY A 74 4.90 4.73 -4.49
N LEU A 75 5.68 4.65 -3.40
CA LEU A 75 6.32 3.41 -2.97
C LEU A 75 5.30 2.32 -2.61
N SER A 76 4.20 2.69 -1.96
CA SER A 76 3.13 1.76 -1.59
C SER A 76 2.52 1.08 -2.83
N LEU A 77 2.31 1.82 -3.92
CA LEU A 77 1.80 1.27 -5.17
C LEU A 77 2.73 0.17 -5.72
N ILE A 78 4.05 0.44 -5.74
CA ILE A 78 5.06 -0.53 -6.22
C ILE A 78 5.04 -1.79 -5.36
N VAL A 79 5.03 -1.65 -4.03
CA VAL A 79 5.07 -2.78 -3.10
C VAL A 79 3.77 -3.59 -3.14
N VAL A 80 2.61 -2.93 -3.22
CA VAL A 80 1.31 -3.63 -3.33
C VAL A 80 1.20 -4.37 -4.67
N LEU A 81 1.61 -3.79 -5.79
CA LEU A 81 1.66 -4.47 -7.07
C LEU A 81 2.57 -5.69 -7.03
N TRP A 82 3.74 -5.57 -6.41
CA TRP A 82 4.65 -6.70 -6.23
C TRP A 82 4.02 -7.81 -5.38
N LEU A 83 3.37 -7.45 -4.27
CA LEU A 83 2.64 -8.39 -3.42
C LEU A 83 1.54 -9.12 -4.21
N VAL A 84 0.71 -8.39 -4.94
CA VAL A 84 -0.39 -8.95 -5.73
C VAL A 84 0.12 -9.93 -6.79
N ILE A 85 1.13 -9.53 -7.59
CA ILE A 85 1.70 -10.39 -8.63
C ILE A 85 2.30 -11.65 -8.01
N THR A 86 3.00 -11.52 -6.89
CA THR A 86 3.62 -12.65 -6.20
C THR A 86 2.58 -13.58 -5.56
N ALA A 87 1.53 -13.02 -4.95
CA ALA A 87 0.44 -13.79 -4.37
C ALA A 87 -0.34 -14.56 -5.45
N TRP A 88 -0.65 -13.93 -6.58
CA TRP A 88 -1.33 -14.63 -7.70
C TRP A 88 -0.51 -15.81 -8.23
N LYS A 89 0.80 -15.66 -8.37
CA LYS A 89 1.69 -16.73 -8.86
C LYS A 89 1.84 -17.89 -7.87
N ASN A 90 1.81 -17.63 -6.56
CA ASN A 90 2.11 -18.64 -5.56
C ASN A 90 0.87 -19.26 -4.91
N ILE A 91 -0.18 -18.47 -4.67
CA ILE A 91 -1.39 -18.87 -3.94
C ILE A 91 -2.67 -18.41 -4.63
N GLY A 92 -2.63 -18.10 -5.92
CA GLY A 92 -3.78 -17.64 -6.72
C GLY A 92 -4.90 -18.68 -6.89
N TYR A 93 -4.68 -19.93 -6.44
CA TYR A 93 -5.71 -20.96 -6.35
C TYR A 93 -6.68 -20.75 -5.19
N ILE A 94 -6.31 -19.91 -4.21
CA ILE A 94 -7.19 -19.54 -3.10
C ILE A 94 -8.16 -18.49 -3.61
N LYS A 95 -9.47 -18.77 -3.48
CA LYS A 95 -10.55 -17.98 -4.09
C LYS A 95 -10.59 -16.53 -3.62
N GLU A 96 -10.14 -16.25 -2.40
CA GLU A 96 -10.12 -14.91 -1.77
C GLU A 96 -8.98 -14.01 -2.28
N ILE A 97 -7.88 -14.58 -2.76
CA ILE A 97 -6.67 -13.82 -3.15
C ILE A 97 -6.95 -12.91 -4.35
N LYS A 98 -7.64 -13.42 -5.37
CA LYS A 98 -7.90 -12.62 -6.58
C LYS A 98 -8.81 -11.41 -6.32
N PRO A 99 -10.00 -11.54 -5.68
CA PRO A 99 -10.83 -10.39 -5.40
C PRO A 99 -10.16 -9.38 -4.46
N LEU A 100 -9.48 -9.82 -3.41
CA LEU A 100 -8.75 -8.92 -2.51
C LEU A 100 -7.64 -8.15 -3.25
N SER A 101 -6.91 -8.82 -4.14
CA SER A 101 -5.90 -8.19 -4.98
C SER A 101 -6.48 -7.12 -5.89
N ILE A 102 -7.60 -7.42 -6.56
CA ILE A 102 -8.28 -6.47 -7.45
C ILE A 102 -8.79 -5.26 -6.64
N ILE A 103 -9.43 -5.49 -5.50
CA ILE A 103 -9.92 -4.43 -4.63
C ILE A 103 -8.75 -3.57 -4.14
N SER A 104 -7.68 -4.17 -3.62
CA SER A 104 -6.54 -3.40 -3.09
C SER A 104 -5.92 -2.49 -4.14
N VAL A 105 -5.68 -2.99 -5.36
CA VAL A 105 -5.07 -2.21 -6.44
C VAL A 105 -6.04 -1.16 -7.00
N ALA A 106 -7.30 -1.54 -7.26
CA ALA A 106 -8.30 -0.62 -7.81
C ALA A 106 -8.54 0.57 -6.87
N PHE A 107 -8.74 0.31 -5.58
CA PHE A 107 -8.96 1.37 -4.61
C PHE A 107 -7.69 2.18 -4.31
N LEU A 108 -6.49 1.56 -4.42
CA LEU A 108 -5.21 2.28 -4.33
C LEU A 108 -5.03 3.26 -5.49
N LEU A 109 -5.41 2.89 -6.71
CA LEU A 109 -5.37 3.78 -7.87
C LEU A 109 -6.41 4.89 -7.75
N VAL A 110 -7.65 4.56 -7.36
CA VAL A 110 -8.72 5.55 -7.18
C VAL A 110 -8.34 6.58 -6.12
N GLN A 111 -7.80 6.16 -4.98
CA GLN A 111 -7.36 7.10 -3.94
C GLN A 111 -6.20 7.99 -4.42
N ALA A 112 -5.26 7.45 -5.22
CA ALA A 112 -4.17 8.26 -5.77
C ALA A 112 -4.69 9.35 -6.71
N LEU A 113 -5.69 9.02 -7.54
CA LEU A 113 -6.35 9.98 -8.42
C LEU A 113 -7.14 11.05 -7.63
N ILE A 114 -7.86 10.66 -6.58
CA ILE A 114 -8.59 11.61 -5.72
C ILE A 114 -7.58 12.51 -4.99
N GLY A 115 -6.46 11.97 -4.49
CA GLY A 115 -5.40 12.75 -3.88
C GLY A 115 -4.77 13.76 -4.85
N ALA A 116 -4.51 13.37 -6.10
CA ALA A 116 -4.04 14.27 -7.15
C ALA A 116 -5.08 15.38 -7.47
N ALA A 117 -6.34 14.98 -7.57
CA ALA A 117 -7.45 15.91 -7.81
C ALA A 117 -7.58 16.94 -6.67
N ALA A 118 -7.44 16.50 -5.43
CA ALA A 118 -7.48 17.36 -4.24
C ALA A 118 -6.39 18.43 -4.25
N VAL A 119 -5.20 18.10 -4.74
CA VAL A 119 -4.11 19.08 -4.92
C VAL A 119 -4.41 20.12 -6.01
N ILE A 120 -5.01 19.69 -7.12
CA ILE A 120 -5.26 20.57 -8.29
C ILE A 120 -6.45 21.51 -8.04
N TRP A 121 -7.54 21.02 -7.39
CA TRP A 121 -8.81 21.74 -7.27
C TRP A 121 -9.15 22.23 -5.87
N GLN A 122 -8.17 22.28 -4.97
CA GLN A 122 -8.32 22.59 -3.56
C GLN A 122 -9.21 21.60 -2.78
N GLN A 123 -8.76 21.23 -1.61
CA GLN A 123 -9.43 20.22 -0.80
C GLN A 123 -10.72 20.78 -0.17
N ASN A 124 -11.79 19.99 -0.24
CA ASN A 124 -12.95 20.17 0.63
C ASN A 124 -13.11 18.95 1.56
N ALA A 125 -13.81 19.12 2.65
CA ALA A 125 -13.98 18.09 3.68
C ALA A 125 -14.60 16.78 3.15
N TYR A 126 -15.47 16.85 2.15
CA TYR A 126 -16.12 15.67 1.55
C TYR A 126 -15.13 14.85 0.70
N VAL A 127 -14.32 15.52 -0.13
CA VAL A 127 -13.29 14.87 -0.94
C VAL A 127 -12.27 14.21 -0.03
N LEU A 128 -11.87 14.87 1.05
CA LEU A 128 -10.94 14.34 2.02
C LEU A 128 -11.50 13.11 2.74
N ALA A 129 -12.76 13.15 3.21
CA ALA A 129 -13.41 12.01 3.84
C ALA A 129 -13.51 10.80 2.88
N LEU A 130 -13.86 11.04 1.61
CA LEU A 130 -13.92 10.02 0.58
C LEU A 130 -12.53 9.41 0.33
N HIS A 131 -11.50 10.23 0.20
CA HIS A 131 -10.13 9.80 0.02
C HIS A 131 -9.65 8.88 1.16
N PHE A 132 -9.90 9.27 2.42
CA PHE A 132 -9.58 8.44 3.57
C PHE A 132 -10.38 7.13 3.60
N GLY A 133 -11.69 7.16 3.32
CA GLY A 133 -12.54 5.98 3.29
C GLY A 133 -12.08 4.97 2.25
N ILE A 134 -11.75 5.43 1.04
CA ILE A 134 -11.22 4.59 -0.05
C ILE A 134 -9.84 4.02 0.32
N SER A 135 -8.99 4.81 0.97
CA SER A 135 -7.69 4.37 1.47
C SER A 135 -7.82 3.23 2.50
N LEU A 136 -8.80 3.32 3.39
CA LEU A 136 -9.08 2.25 4.37
C LEU A 136 -9.50 0.95 3.70
N ILE A 137 -10.31 0.98 2.64
CA ILE A 137 -10.73 -0.22 1.90
C ILE A 137 -9.50 -0.90 1.28
N SER A 138 -8.64 -0.14 0.61
CA SER A 138 -7.40 -0.66 0.02
C SER A 138 -6.48 -1.29 1.08
N SER A 139 -6.22 -0.58 2.18
CA SER A 139 -5.36 -1.05 3.27
C SER A 139 -5.91 -2.28 3.96
N SER A 140 -7.22 -2.32 4.23
CA SER A 140 -7.88 -3.48 4.84
C SER A 140 -7.78 -4.71 3.93
N SER A 141 -7.92 -4.53 2.61
CA SER A 141 -7.78 -5.62 1.64
C SER A 141 -6.36 -6.19 1.63
N VAL A 142 -5.33 -5.34 1.68
CA VAL A 142 -3.91 -5.74 1.80
C VAL A 142 -3.67 -6.48 3.11
N PHE A 143 -4.21 -5.98 4.23
CA PHE A 143 -4.08 -6.60 5.54
C PHE A 143 -4.73 -8.00 5.59
N VAL A 144 -5.97 -8.13 5.11
CA VAL A 144 -6.67 -9.43 5.05
C VAL A 144 -5.92 -10.40 4.15
N MET A 145 -5.42 -9.95 2.99
CA MET A 145 -4.59 -10.78 2.11
C MET A 145 -3.33 -11.26 2.83
N THR A 146 -2.69 -10.41 3.63
CA THR A 146 -1.52 -10.77 4.45
C THR A 146 -1.88 -11.84 5.49
N LEU A 147 -3.03 -11.74 6.16
CA LEU A 147 -3.50 -12.77 7.11
C LEU A 147 -3.72 -14.13 6.42
N ILE A 148 -4.30 -14.13 5.21
CA ILE A 148 -4.48 -15.35 4.43
C ILE A 148 -3.13 -15.99 4.08
N ILE A 149 -2.14 -15.18 3.67
CA ILE A 149 -0.78 -15.66 3.38
C ILE A 149 -0.19 -16.36 4.61
N PHE A 150 -0.33 -15.80 5.81
CA PHE A 150 0.14 -16.41 7.05
C PHE A 150 -0.60 -17.73 7.36
N SER A 151 -1.92 -17.76 7.20
CA SER A 151 -2.72 -18.96 7.46
C SER A 151 -2.35 -20.12 6.52
N VAL A 152 -2.06 -19.82 5.27
CA VAL A 152 -1.61 -20.82 4.28
C VAL A 152 -0.25 -21.38 4.65
N ASP A 153 0.66 -20.56 5.10
CA ASP A 153 2.00 -20.98 5.47
C ASP A 153 1.99 -21.87 6.73
N GLN A 154 1.23 -21.51 7.76
CA GLN A 154 1.07 -22.32 8.97
C GLN A 154 0.49 -23.71 8.66
N LYS A 155 -0.48 -23.80 7.75
CA LYS A 155 -1.04 -25.08 7.33
C LYS A 155 0.01 -25.98 6.67
N TYR A 156 0.86 -25.41 5.81
CA TYR A 156 1.94 -26.16 5.18
C TYR A 156 2.99 -26.65 6.18
N GLU A 157 3.37 -25.83 7.15
CA GLU A 157 4.32 -26.24 8.21
C GLU A 157 3.74 -27.39 9.04
N ALA A 158 2.45 -27.36 9.38
CA ALA A 158 1.78 -28.43 10.09
C ALA A 158 1.78 -29.75 9.28
N ASP A 159 1.42 -29.69 8.00
CA ASP A 159 1.37 -30.87 7.13
C ASP A 159 2.78 -31.51 6.95
N GLU A 160 3.85 -30.70 6.83
CA GLU A 160 5.22 -31.22 6.78
C GLU A 160 5.66 -31.95 8.07
N LEU A 161 5.24 -31.44 9.24
CA LEU A 161 5.53 -32.08 10.52
C LEU A 161 4.84 -33.44 10.68
N PHE A 162 3.63 -33.61 10.12
CA PHE A 162 2.91 -34.87 10.12
C PHE A 162 3.57 -35.93 9.23
N ILE A 163 4.13 -35.54 8.08
CA ILE A 163 4.76 -36.44 7.13
C ILE A 163 6.16 -36.93 7.63
N LYS A 164 6.83 -36.17 8.48
CA LYS A 164 8.16 -36.50 9.02
C LYS A 164 8.12 -37.39 10.27
N LYS A 165 6.95 -37.68 10.81
CA LYS A 165 6.74 -38.67 11.91
C LYS A 165 6.34 -40.03 11.35
#